data_540a2551996d39dde95f8ce0e4cea883
#
_entry.id   540a2551996d39dde95f8ce0e4cea883
#
_cell.length_a   1.000
_cell.length_b   1.000
_cell.length_c   1.000
_cell.angle_alpha   90.00
_cell.angle_beta   90.00
_cell.angle_gamma   90.00
#
_symmetry.space_group_name_H-M   'P 1'
#
loop_
_entity.id
_entity.type
_entity.pdbx_description
1 polymer ?
#
loop_
_entity_poly.entity_id
_entity_poly.type
_entity_poly.pdbx_seq_one_letter_code
_entity_poly.pdbx_strand_id
1 'polypeptide(L)'
;MSNLNDKIYDVFIAGGGINGVGVARDAAGRGYSVCLCEMNDFASGTSSSSTKLIHGGLRYLEHYKFRLVQESLKEREILLNMAPHIIWPMRFILPHTKGMRPRWFLRLGLAIYDHLGYRKILPGTSNVNFANQKTNSPLKDTFKSGFEYSDCWVDDSRLVILNAVDAASKGASLRNYTKVTNATSSNGLW
;
A
#
# COMPACT_ATOMS: atom_id res chain seq x y z
N MET A 1 -12.27 -10.16 32.77
CA MET A 1 -11.24 -9.32 32.16
C MET A 1 -9.93 -9.66 32.83
N SER A 2 -9.05 -10.43 32.21
CA SER A 2 -7.72 -10.74 32.76
C SER A 2 -6.91 -9.45 32.79
N ASN A 3 -6.33 -9.13 33.93
CA ASN A 3 -5.45 -7.99 34.10
C ASN A 3 -4.25 -8.11 33.14
N LEU A 4 -4.01 -7.06 32.35
CA LEU A 4 -2.83 -6.97 31.47
C LEU A 4 -1.50 -7.00 32.25
N ASN A 5 -1.55 -6.71 33.52
CA ASN A 5 -0.36 -6.47 34.37
C ASN A 5 0.53 -7.70 34.60
N ASP A 6 0.04 -8.91 34.26
CA ASP A 6 0.78 -10.14 34.61
C ASP A 6 1.18 -10.97 33.36
N LYS A 7 0.81 -10.53 32.12
CA LYS A 7 1.17 -11.28 30.92
C LYS A 7 2.36 -10.63 30.21
N ILE A 8 3.44 -11.37 30.10
CA ILE A 8 4.61 -11.00 29.29
C ILE A 8 4.31 -11.37 27.84
N TYR A 9 4.58 -10.45 26.94
CA TYR A 9 4.47 -10.63 25.48
C TYR A 9 5.86 -10.60 24.86
N ASP A 10 6.08 -11.41 23.82
CA ASP A 10 7.31 -11.37 23.04
C ASP A 10 7.43 -10.06 22.25
N VAL A 11 6.30 -9.55 21.76
CA VAL A 11 6.22 -8.32 20.97
C VAL A 11 5.08 -7.43 21.46
N PHE A 12 5.40 -6.19 21.82
CA PHE A 12 4.42 -5.15 22.11
C PHE A 12 4.46 -4.07 21.04
N ILE A 13 3.29 -3.69 20.49
CA ILE A 13 3.16 -2.76 19.39
C ILE A 13 2.29 -1.58 19.79
N ALA A 14 2.80 -0.37 19.63
CA ALA A 14 2.05 0.87 19.80
C ALA A 14 1.64 1.43 18.42
N GLY A 15 0.34 1.40 18.13
CA GLY A 15 -0.24 1.92 16.90
C GLY A 15 -0.90 0.84 16.03
N GLY A 16 -2.17 1.08 15.66
CA GLY A 16 -3.04 0.18 14.89
C GLY A 16 -3.21 0.58 13.41
N GLY A 17 -2.22 1.26 12.83
CA GLY A 17 -2.14 1.47 11.38
C GLY A 17 -1.57 0.26 10.64
N ILE A 18 -1.43 0.37 9.31
CA ILE A 18 -1.01 -0.75 8.45
C ILE A 18 0.31 -1.40 8.89
N ASN A 19 1.28 -0.60 9.35
CA ASN A 19 2.56 -1.12 9.80
C ASN A 19 2.41 -1.94 11.10
N GLY A 20 1.69 -1.40 12.10
CA GLY A 20 1.51 -2.08 13.39
C GLY A 20 0.74 -3.38 13.24
N VAL A 21 -0.38 -3.39 12.50
CA VAL A 21 -1.15 -4.62 12.29
C VAL A 21 -0.40 -5.62 11.39
N GLY A 22 0.40 -5.14 10.44
CA GLY A 22 1.26 -5.99 9.61
C GLY A 22 2.31 -6.73 10.44
N VAL A 23 3.00 -6.01 11.35
CA VAL A 23 3.95 -6.62 12.30
C VAL A 23 3.24 -7.59 13.25
N ALA A 24 2.07 -7.21 13.78
CA ALA A 24 1.28 -8.07 14.66
C ALA A 24 0.89 -9.38 13.97
N ARG A 25 0.43 -9.29 12.71
CA ARG A 25 0.05 -10.45 11.89
C ARG A 25 1.22 -11.38 11.63
N ASP A 26 2.36 -10.84 11.21
CA ASP A 26 3.55 -11.65 10.89
C ASP A 26 4.10 -12.32 12.17
N ALA A 27 4.26 -11.56 13.25
CA ALA A 27 4.77 -12.10 14.51
C ALA A 27 3.85 -13.18 15.10
N ALA A 28 2.53 -12.93 15.18
CA ALA A 28 1.58 -13.94 15.64
C ALA A 28 1.55 -15.17 14.71
N GLY A 29 1.66 -14.98 13.40
CA GLY A 29 1.76 -16.06 12.42
C GLY A 29 3.01 -16.93 12.58
N ARG A 30 4.07 -16.40 13.20
CA ARG A 30 5.30 -17.12 13.57
C ARG A 30 5.25 -17.75 14.95
N GLY A 31 4.16 -17.60 15.67
CA GLY A 31 3.97 -18.18 17.00
C GLY A 31 4.42 -17.30 18.16
N TYR A 32 4.80 -16.03 17.92
CA TYR A 32 5.10 -15.09 19.01
C TYR A 32 3.83 -14.62 19.70
N SER A 33 3.89 -14.41 21.01
CA SER A 33 2.84 -13.74 21.77
C SER A 33 2.89 -12.24 21.52
N VAL A 34 1.78 -11.68 21.00
CA VAL A 34 1.73 -10.28 20.54
C VAL A 34 0.64 -9.52 21.27
N CYS A 35 0.96 -8.30 21.71
CA CYS A 35 -0.01 -7.30 22.15
C CYS A 35 0.13 -6.04 21.30
N LEU A 36 -0.99 -5.55 20.75
CA LEU A 36 -1.04 -4.28 20.05
C LEU A 36 -2.07 -3.37 20.70
N CYS A 37 -1.67 -2.13 20.97
CA CYS A 37 -2.55 -1.07 21.47
C CYS A 37 -2.65 0.07 20.46
N GLU A 38 -3.87 0.51 20.19
CA GLU A 38 -4.18 1.68 19.35
C GLU A 38 -5.00 2.68 20.18
N MET A 39 -4.60 3.95 20.17
CA MET A 39 -5.24 4.98 21.00
C MET A 39 -6.65 5.35 20.52
N ASN A 40 -6.91 5.20 19.24
CA ASN A 40 -8.21 5.45 18.62
C ASN A 40 -8.77 4.14 18.03
N ASP A 41 -9.50 4.22 16.92
CA ASP A 41 -9.85 3.03 16.17
C ASP A 41 -8.72 2.62 15.20
N PHE A 42 -8.71 1.36 14.80
CA PHE A 42 -7.76 0.87 13.80
C PHE A 42 -7.88 1.67 12.51
N ALA A 43 -6.74 1.91 11.85
CA ALA A 43 -6.64 2.70 10.62
C ALA A 43 -7.05 4.19 10.74
N SER A 44 -7.37 4.72 11.91
CA SER A 44 -7.88 6.10 12.07
C SER A 44 -6.91 7.20 11.67
N GLY A 45 -5.62 6.90 11.52
CA GLY A 45 -4.58 7.84 11.11
C GLY A 45 -4.32 7.82 9.60
N THR A 46 -3.04 7.86 9.22
CA THR A 46 -2.57 7.90 7.83
C THR A 46 -3.08 6.73 6.98
N SER A 47 -3.30 5.57 7.59
CA SER A 47 -3.71 4.35 6.87
C SER A 47 -5.09 4.42 6.22
N SER A 48 -5.97 5.32 6.66
CA SER A 48 -7.27 5.58 6.00
C SER A 48 -7.27 6.86 5.15
N SER A 49 -6.21 7.65 5.25
CA SER A 49 -6.03 8.93 4.55
C SER A 49 -4.99 8.83 3.43
N SER A 50 -4.76 7.63 2.92
CA SER A 50 -3.84 7.38 1.81
C SER A 50 -4.47 7.77 0.47
N THR A 51 -3.70 7.73 -0.60
CA THR A 51 -4.22 7.88 -1.98
C THR A 51 -5.05 6.67 -2.44
N LYS A 52 -5.20 5.64 -1.58
CA LYS A 52 -5.87 4.36 -1.89
C LYS A 52 -5.27 3.65 -3.11
N LEU A 53 -3.96 3.80 -3.29
CA LEU A 53 -3.24 3.20 -4.40
C LEU A 53 -2.15 2.24 -3.89
N ILE A 54 -2.09 1.08 -4.51
CA ILE A 54 -0.93 0.19 -4.43
C ILE A 54 -0.21 0.31 -5.77
N HIS A 55 0.94 0.96 -5.75
CA HIS A 55 1.65 1.36 -6.96
C HIS A 55 3.17 1.29 -6.79
N GLY A 56 3.90 1.19 -7.90
CA GLY A 56 5.35 1.18 -7.88
C GLY A 56 6.00 2.56 -7.72
N GLY A 57 5.21 3.64 -7.76
CA GLY A 57 5.75 4.99 -7.65
C GLY A 57 6.57 5.40 -8.88
N LEU A 58 5.96 5.47 -10.05
CA LEU A 58 6.59 5.80 -11.33
C LEU A 58 7.55 7.01 -11.25
N ARG A 59 7.21 8.02 -10.44
CA ARG A 59 8.03 9.21 -10.23
C ARG A 59 9.41 8.90 -9.62
N TYR A 60 9.55 7.82 -8.84
CA TYR A 60 10.83 7.46 -8.24
C TYR A 60 11.87 6.97 -9.26
N LEU A 61 11.46 6.57 -10.47
CA LEU A 61 12.38 6.27 -11.56
C LEU A 61 13.20 7.51 -11.98
N GLU A 62 12.62 8.71 -11.87
CA GLU A 62 13.33 9.96 -12.13
C GLU A 62 14.47 10.23 -11.14
N HIS A 63 14.39 9.62 -9.94
CA HIS A 63 15.40 9.69 -8.90
C HIS A 63 16.28 8.44 -8.84
N TYR A 64 16.30 7.63 -9.90
CA TYR A 64 17.10 6.40 -10.01
C TYR A 64 16.85 5.38 -8.89
N LYS A 65 15.68 5.40 -8.24
CA LYS A 65 15.31 4.48 -7.16
C LYS A 65 14.73 3.16 -7.71
N PHE A 66 15.44 2.53 -8.64
CA PHE A 66 14.95 1.32 -9.34
C PHE A 66 14.62 0.17 -8.40
N ARG A 67 15.44 -0.06 -7.36
CA ARG A 67 15.20 -1.12 -6.39
C ARG A 67 13.89 -0.91 -5.63
N LEU A 68 13.64 0.32 -5.15
CA LEU A 68 12.41 0.67 -4.46
C LEU A 68 11.18 0.44 -5.35
N VAL A 69 11.24 0.88 -6.61
CA VAL A 69 10.16 0.68 -7.58
C VAL A 69 9.94 -0.81 -7.84
N GLN A 70 11.00 -1.59 -8.00
CA GLN A 70 10.92 -3.03 -8.22
C GLN A 70 10.25 -3.74 -7.05
N GLU A 71 10.68 -3.46 -5.82
CA GLU A 71 10.11 -4.05 -4.60
C GLU A 71 8.63 -3.69 -4.46
N SER A 72 8.27 -2.42 -4.68
CA SER A 72 6.87 -1.95 -4.62
C SER A 72 5.98 -2.60 -5.68
N LEU A 73 6.49 -2.78 -6.91
CA LEU A 73 5.74 -3.44 -7.98
C LEU A 73 5.56 -4.94 -7.74
N LYS A 74 6.55 -5.62 -7.16
CA LYS A 74 6.42 -7.02 -6.74
C LYS A 74 5.36 -7.17 -5.65
N GLU A 75 5.42 -6.31 -4.64
CA GLU A 75 4.46 -6.32 -3.53
C GLU A 75 3.04 -6.01 -4.02
N ARG A 76 2.87 -5.11 -4.98
CA ARG A 76 1.58 -4.86 -5.64
C ARG A 76 0.94 -6.14 -6.20
N GLU A 77 1.72 -6.95 -6.93
CA GLU A 77 1.23 -8.22 -7.50
C GLU A 77 0.89 -9.23 -6.39
N ILE A 78 1.69 -9.29 -5.32
CA ILE A 78 1.43 -10.16 -4.16
C ILE A 78 0.11 -9.76 -3.49
N LEU A 79 -0.05 -8.47 -3.19
CA LEU A 79 -1.25 -7.94 -2.53
C LEU A 79 -2.51 -8.11 -3.39
N LEU A 80 -2.40 -7.89 -4.71
CA LEU A 80 -3.52 -8.11 -5.63
C LEU A 80 -3.97 -9.57 -5.64
N ASN A 81 -3.03 -10.53 -5.58
CA ASN A 81 -3.36 -11.95 -5.50
C ASN A 81 -3.91 -12.35 -4.12
N MET A 82 -3.37 -11.78 -3.05
CA MET A 82 -3.73 -12.13 -1.68
C MET A 82 -5.10 -11.59 -1.26
N ALA A 83 -5.44 -10.39 -1.73
CA ALA A 83 -6.65 -9.69 -1.31
C ALA A 83 -7.48 -9.13 -2.51
N PRO A 84 -7.86 -9.97 -3.50
CA PRO A 84 -8.54 -9.52 -4.72
C PRO A 84 -9.95 -8.96 -4.45
N HIS A 85 -10.49 -9.18 -3.27
CA HIS A 85 -11.81 -8.67 -2.85
C HIS A 85 -11.80 -7.22 -2.36
N ILE A 86 -10.61 -6.64 -2.12
CA ILE A 86 -10.42 -5.23 -1.71
C ILE A 86 -9.38 -4.49 -2.52
N ILE A 87 -8.76 -5.15 -3.48
CA ILE A 87 -7.73 -4.59 -4.35
C ILE A 87 -8.12 -4.84 -5.80
N TRP A 88 -8.20 -3.77 -6.60
CA TRP A 88 -8.62 -3.86 -8.00
C TRP A 88 -7.61 -3.22 -8.94
N PRO A 89 -7.38 -3.81 -10.12
CA PRO A 89 -6.64 -3.17 -11.18
C PRO A 89 -7.25 -1.79 -11.53
N MET A 90 -6.41 -0.78 -11.69
CA MET A 90 -6.80 0.55 -12.11
C MET A 90 -5.91 1.03 -13.23
N ARG A 91 -6.54 1.59 -14.28
CA ARG A 91 -5.83 2.19 -15.40
C ARG A 91 -5.64 3.68 -15.17
N PHE A 92 -4.43 4.14 -15.37
CA PHE A 92 -4.03 5.54 -15.21
C PHE A 92 -3.71 6.14 -16.55
N ILE A 93 -4.18 7.34 -16.78
CA ILE A 93 -3.86 8.14 -17.95
C ILE A 93 -2.78 9.17 -17.56
N LEU A 94 -1.68 9.15 -18.29
CA LEU A 94 -0.63 10.17 -18.25
C LEU A 94 -0.73 11.00 -19.52
N PRO A 95 -1.44 12.15 -19.49
CA PRO A 95 -1.52 13.02 -20.67
C PRO A 95 -0.16 13.63 -20.97
N HIS A 96 0.17 13.77 -22.25
CA HIS A 96 1.42 14.40 -22.70
C HIS A 96 1.16 15.76 -23.33
N THR A 97 1.90 16.75 -22.88
CA THR A 97 1.79 18.15 -23.38
C THR A 97 3.16 18.76 -23.64
N LYS A 98 3.17 19.91 -24.33
CA LYS A 98 4.37 20.73 -24.50
C LYS A 98 4.91 21.15 -23.14
N GLY A 99 6.24 21.07 -22.95
CA GLY A 99 6.91 21.37 -21.68
C GLY A 99 7.18 20.15 -20.79
N MET A 100 6.58 19.02 -21.06
CA MET A 100 6.95 17.75 -20.43
C MET A 100 8.21 17.15 -21.09
N ARG A 101 8.81 16.15 -20.44
CA ARG A 101 9.91 15.38 -21.01
C ARG A 101 9.53 14.80 -22.38
N PRO A 102 10.48 14.57 -23.29
CA PRO A 102 10.20 14.00 -24.60
C PRO A 102 9.40 12.70 -24.49
N ARG A 103 8.46 12.52 -25.42
CA ARG A 103 7.55 11.36 -25.42
C ARG A 103 8.29 10.00 -25.41
N TRP A 104 9.39 9.90 -26.16
CA TRP A 104 10.20 8.68 -26.17
C TRP A 104 10.82 8.36 -24.81
N PHE A 105 11.23 9.40 -24.05
CA PHE A 105 11.80 9.22 -22.73
C PHE A 105 10.75 8.72 -21.70
N LEU A 106 9.56 9.30 -21.73
CA LEU A 106 8.44 8.82 -20.91
C LEU A 106 8.06 7.38 -21.28
N ARG A 107 8.05 7.05 -22.56
CA ARG A 107 7.78 5.68 -23.05
C ARG A 107 8.83 4.69 -22.52
N LEU A 108 10.10 5.08 -22.52
CA LEU A 108 11.18 4.27 -21.95
C LEU A 108 10.99 4.05 -20.46
N GLY A 109 10.69 5.11 -19.70
CA GLY A 109 10.40 5.01 -18.26
C GLY A 109 9.23 4.08 -17.96
N LEU A 110 8.14 4.18 -18.73
CA LEU A 110 6.98 3.30 -18.60
C LEU A 110 7.30 1.84 -18.99
N ALA A 111 8.13 1.63 -20.02
CA ALA A 111 8.59 0.28 -20.37
C ALA A 111 9.44 -0.34 -19.26
N ILE A 112 10.33 0.43 -18.64
CA ILE A 112 11.08 -0.01 -17.45
C ILE A 112 10.11 -0.35 -16.33
N TYR A 113 9.14 0.51 -16.04
CA TYR A 113 8.12 0.29 -15.02
C TYR A 113 7.35 -1.01 -15.24
N ASP A 114 6.94 -1.29 -16.46
CA ASP A 114 6.22 -2.51 -16.83
C ASP A 114 7.02 -3.80 -16.56
N HIS A 115 8.36 -3.75 -16.68
CA HIS A 115 9.22 -4.94 -16.60
C HIS A 115 9.86 -5.14 -15.22
N LEU A 116 10.06 -4.07 -14.45
CA LEU A 116 10.73 -4.16 -13.13
C LEU A 116 10.01 -5.05 -12.13
N GLY A 117 8.67 -5.10 -12.17
CA GLY A 117 7.83 -5.79 -11.17
C GLY A 117 7.45 -7.22 -11.52
N TYR A 118 7.96 -7.79 -12.60
CA TYR A 118 7.54 -9.13 -13.09
C TYR A 118 6.01 -9.25 -13.20
N ARG A 119 5.39 -8.23 -13.79
CA ARG A 119 3.95 -8.11 -13.98
C ARG A 119 3.35 -9.41 -14.57
N LYS A 120 2.30 -9.94 -13.92
CA LYS A 120 1.60 -11.17 -14.34
C LYS A 120 0.15 -10.91 -14.72
N ILE A 121 -0.54 -10.07 -13.96
CA ILE A 121 -2.00 -9.88 -14.05
C ILE A 121 -2.34 -8.57 -14.78
N LEU A 122 -1.65 -7.48 -14.47
CA LEU A 122 -2.00 -6.16 -14.94
C LEU A 122 -1.64 -5.97 -16.42
N PRO A 123 -2.49 -5.28 -17.22
CA PRO A 123 -2.16 -4.91 -18.59
C PRO A 123 -0.95 -3.98 -18.67
N GLY A 124 -0.18 -4.06 -19.74
CA GLY A 124 0.96 -3.19 -19.99
C GLY A 124 0.59 -1.76 -20.35
N THR A 125 1.61 -0.93 -20.44
CA THR A 125 1.50 0.44 -20.91
C THR A 125 1.14 0.48 -22.39
N SER A 126 0.17 1.32 -22.74
CA SER A 126 -0.26 1.60 -24.10
C SER A 126 -0.20 3.08 -24.44
N ASN A 127 -0.15 3.40 -25.74
CA ASN A 127 -0.31 4.77 -26.21
C ASN A 127 -1.80 5.11 -26.29
N VAL A 128 -2.18 6.32 -25.88
CA VAL A 128 -3.54 6.81 -25.99
C VAL A 128 -3.56 8.04 -26.91
N ASN A 129 -4.53 8.06 -27.82
CA ASN A 129 -4.83 9.21 -28.67
C ASN A 129 -6.21 9.76 -28.26
N PHE A 130 -6.24 10.96 -27.73
CA PHE A 130 -7.48 11.61 -27.26
C PHE A 130 -8.27 12.27 -28.39
N ALA A 131 -7.69 12.48 -29.56
CA ALA A 131 -8.38 13.11 -30.68
C ALA A 131 -9.60 12.29 -31.17
N ASN A 132 -9.62 10.99 -30.93
CA ASN A 132 -10.70 10.08 -31.31
C ASN A 132 -11.69 9.78 -30.18
N GLN A 133 -11.44 10.26 -28.96
CA GLN A 133 -12.37 10.09 -27.84
C GLN A 133 -13.44 11.18 -27.90
N LYS A 134 -14.55 10.89 -28.61
CA LYS A 134 -15.73 11.72 -28.61
C LYS A 134 -16.40 11.67 -27.25
N THR A 135 -16.66 12.87 -26.68
CA THR A 135 -17.59 13.16 -25.58
C THR A 135 -17.37 12.41 -24.25
N ASN A 136 -17.18 13.18 -23.19
CA ASN A 136 -17.03 12.80 -21.77
C ASN A 136 -15.61 12.49 -21.27
N SER A 137 -14.56 12.88 -21.99
CA SER A 137 -13.22 12.89 -21.40
C SER A 137 -13.14 14.02 -20.36
N PRO A 138 -12.71 13.76 -19.11
CA PRO A 138 -12.46 14.83 -18.12
C PRO A 138 -11.25 15.70 -18.48
N LEU A 139 -10.52 15.37 -19.54
CA LEU A 139 -9.34 16.07 -20.00
C LEU A 139 -9.72 17.24 -20.91
N LYS A 140 -8.97 18.35 -20.79
CA LYS A 140 -9.10 19.49 -21.69
C LYS A 140 -8.71 19.09 -23.13
N ASP A 141 -9.30 19.72 -24.14
CA ASP A 141 -9.04 19.46 -25.55
C ASP A 141 -7.59 19.78 -25.98
N THR A 142 -6.82 20.46 -25.15
CA THR A 142 -5.39 20.70 -25.35
C THR A 142 -4.55 19.43 -25.28
N PHE A 143 -5.02 18.40 -24.60
CA PHE A 143 -4.35 17.10 -24.54
C PHE A 143 -4.72 16.28 -25.78
N LYS A 144 -3.75 16.02 -26.64
CA LYS A 144 -3.97 15.26 -27.88
C LYS A 144 -3.58 13.79 -27.75
N SER A 145 -2.65 13.48 -26.85
CA SER A 145 -2.15 12.13 -26.67
C SER A 145 -1.57 11.93 -25.27
N GLY A 146 -1.38 10.68 -24.90
CA GLY A 146 -0.79 10.29 -23.62
C GLY A 146 -0.38 8.83 -23.61
N PHE A 147 -0.18 8.34 -22.40
CA PHE A 147 0.06 6.94 -22.11
C PHE A 147 -0.98 6.45 -21.11
N GLU A 148 -1.31 5.20 -21.22
CA GLU A 148 -2.12 4.49 -20.25
C GLU A 148 -1.27 3.41 -19.60
N TYR A 149 -1.27 3.30 -18.27
CA TYR A 149 -0.52 2.31 -17.52
C TYR A 149 -1.36 1.76 -16.37
N SER A 150 -0.92 0.71 -15.72
CA SER A 150 -1.67 0.01 -14.68
C SER A 150 -1.01 0.12 -13.31
N ASP A 151 -1.84 0.37 -12.32
CA ASP A 151 -1.58 0.13 -10.91
C ASP A 151 -2.81 -0.48 -10.25
N CYS A 152 -2.93 -0.44 -8.93
CA CYS A 152 -4.10 -0.96 -8.23
C CYS A 152 -4.71 0.11 -7.32
N TRP A 153 -6.03 0.07 -7.21
CA TRP A 153 -6.77 0.73 -6.16
C TRP A 153 -6.98 -0.25 -4.99
N VAL A 154 -7.07 0.26 -3.77
CA VAL A 154 -7.27 -0.55 -2.56
C VAL A 154 -8.22 0.15 -1.60
N ASP A 155 -9.05 -0.64 -0.92
CA ASP A 155 -9.70 -0.20 0.30
C ASP A 155 -8.67 -0.25 1.44
N ASP A 156 -8.02 0.88 1.70
CA ASP A 156 -6.89 0.99 2.61
C ASP A 156 -7.25 0.67 4.06
N SER A 157 -8.38 1.18 4.54
CA SER A 157 -8.88 0.89 5.89
C SER A 157 -9.22 -0.58 6.04
N ARG A 158 -9.87 -1.15 5.03
CA ARG A 158 -10.23 -2.57 5.01
C ARG A 158 -9.00 -3.47 5.05
N LEU A 159 -7.93 -3.08 4.34
CA LEU A 159 -6.67 -3.81 4.38
C LEU A 159 -6.09 -3.86 5.80
N VAL A 160 -6.13 -2.75 6.55
CA VAL A 160 -5.70 -2.70 7.96
C VAL A 160 -6.55 -3.64 8.81
N ILE A 161 -7.87 -3.54 8.71
CA ILE A 161 -8.81 -4.34 9.51
C ILE A 161 -8.62 -5.84 9.23
N LEU A 162 -8.46 -6.25 7.98
CA LEU A 162 -8.24 -7.65 7.63
C LEU A 162 -6.91 -8.20 8.18
N ASN A 163 -5.85 -7.39 8.19
CA ASN A 163 -4.60 -7.78 8.86
C ASN A 163 -4.77 -7.89 10.38
N ALA A 164 -5.54 -6.99 11.00
CA ALA A 164 -5.87 -7.06 12.44
C ALA A 164 -6.68 -8.33 12.77
N VAL A 165 -7.71 -8.63 11.97
CA VAL A 165 -8.52 -9.85 12.15
C VAL A 165 -7.67 -11.11 12.01
N ASP A 166 -6.78 -11.18 11.02
CA ASP A 166 -5.88 -12.32 10.84
C ASP A 166 -4.88 -12.45 11.99
N ALA A 167 -4.33 -11.33 12.49
CA ALA A 167 -3.48 -11.34 13.70
C ALA A 167 -4.21 -11.85 14.93
N ALA A 168 -5.44 -11.39 15.14
CA ALA A 168 -6.27 -11.84 16.27
C ALA A 168 -6.61 -13.33 16.17
N SER A 169 -6.93 -13.84 14.99
CA SER A 169 -7.18 -15.28 14.75
C SER A 169 -5.98 -16.17 15.07
N LYS A 170 -4.77 -15.60 15.01
CA LYS A 170 -3.49 -16.24 15.37
C LYS A 170 -3.07 -15.99 16.82
N GLY A 171 -3.97 -15.43 17.63
CA GLY A 171 -3.77 -15.27 19.07
C GLY A 171 -3.15 -13.92 19.51
N ALA A 172 -2.98 -12.95 18.61
CA ALA A 172 -2.58 -11.60 19.01
C ALA A 172 -3.67 -10.93 19.85
N SER A 173 -3.25 -10.25 20.93
CA SER A 173 -4.13 -9.41 21.74
C SER A 173 -4.17 -8.01 21.14
N LEU A 174 -5.30 -7.65 20.52
CA LEU A 174 -5.47 -6.33 19.89
C LEU A 174 -6.43 -5.48 20.72
N ARG A 175 -6.04 -4.23 20.97
CA ARG A 175 -6.80 -3.28 21.81
C ARG A 175 -6.86 -1.92 21.12
N ASN A 176 -8.01 -1.55 20.64
CA ASN A 176 -8.31 -0.18 20.22
C ASN A 176 -8.76 0.66 21.45
N TYR A 177 -8.84 1.97 21.28
CA TYR A 177 -9.14 2.96 22.31
C TYR A 177 -8.26 2.81 23.57
N THR A 178 -7.02 2.33 23.38
CA THR A 178 -6.04 2.06 24.43
C THR A 178 -4.75 2.79 24.10
N LYS A 179 -4.54 3.94 24.75
CA LYS A 179 -3.36 4.78 24.52
C LYS A 179 -2.16 4.27 25.33
N VAL A 180 -1.05 4.03 24.66
CA VAL A 180 0.25 3.82 25.31
C VAL A 180 0.78 5.19 25.76
N THR A 181 0.96 5.38 27.04
CA THR A 181 1.40 6.66 27.62
C THR A 181 2.88 6.67 28.00
N ASN A 182 3.42 5.52 28.36
CA ASN A 182 4.83 5.38 28.73
C ASN A 182 5.29 3.93 28.53
N ALA A 183 6.57 3.75 28.35
CA ALA A 183 7.25 2.45 28.37
C ALA A 183 8.54 2.59 29.16
N THR A 184 8.75 1.72 30.15
CA THR A 184 9.96 1.72 31.00
C THR A 184 10.58 0.34 30.97
N SER A 185 11.90 0.30 30.85
CA SER A 185 12.64 -0.96 30.94
C SER A 185 13.00 -1.25 32.39
N SER A 186 12.74 -2.49 32.83
CA SER A 186 13.12 -2.99 34.13
C SER A 186 13.48 -4.48 34.04
N ASN A 187 14.61 -4.87 34.60
CA ASN A 187 15.09 -6.26 34.64
C ASN A 187 15.14 -6.93 33.23
N GLY A 188 15.52 -6.18 32.21
CA GLY A 188 15.63 -6.68 30.83
C GLY A 188 14.29 -6.81 30.08
N LEU A 189 13.20 -6.36 30.65
CA LEU A 189 11.87 -6.26 30.02
C LEU A 189 11.50 -4.79 29.82
N TRP A 190 10.66 -4.53 28.82
CA TRP A 190 10.04 -3.22 28.54
C TRP A 190 8.64 -3.15 29.15
#